data_119b30c0fe27aa4a5d6857b35f7e7639
#
_entry.id   119b30c0fe27aa4a5d6857b35f7e7639
#
_cell.length_a   1.000
_cell.length_b   1.000
_cell.length_c   1.000
_cell.angle_alpha   90.00
_cell.angle_beta   90.00
_cell.angle_gamma   90.00
#
_symmetry.space_group_name_H-M   'P 1'
#
loop_
_entity.id
_entity.type
_entity.pdbx_description
1 polymer ?
#
loop_
_entity_poly.entity_id
_entity_poly.type
_entity_poly.pdbx_seq_one_letter_code
_entity_poly.pdbx_strand_id
1 'polypeptide(L)'
;AEAKRVAAEEDTSLRALERRGFVAAPPEPSVDADALAVVLEAIPAPRMVFVDGRFDDDASLLDGLPNGLEVLPLSRVLREGTPRDANVLQRRYAGADEVFAVANAALAEEGVVIRADRDTATTLHLVFVASATAGDAGVHLRHLVDLRNDASLALVEHHLALGEDRGLANHVEHVHLGQRARAGEIAAGEPV
;
A
#
# COMPACT_ATOMS: atom_id res chain seq x y z
N ALA A 1 -18.89 16.76 15.47
CA ALA A 1 -18.23 18.09 15.41
C ALA A 1 -16.70 17.94 15.53
N GLU A 2 -16.20 16.93 16.24
CA GLU A 2 -14.75 16.68 16.44
C GLU A 2 -14.06 16.07 15.21
N ALA A 3 -14.70 15.12 14.54
CA ALA A 3 -14.16 14.52 13.32
C ALA A 3 -13.93 15.53 12.17
N LYS A 4 -14.71 16.63 12.16
CA LYS A 4 -14.58 17.68 11.17
C LYS A 4 -13.42 18.65 11.45
N ARG A 5 -12.89 18.63 12.67
CA ARG A 5 -11.78 19.49 13.12
C ARG A 5 -10.40 18.86 12.83
N VAL A 6 -10.29 17.54 12.94
CA VAL A 6 -9.06 16.80 12.63
C VAL A 6 -8.74 16.86 11.13
N ALA A 7 -9.75 16.75 10.27
CA ALA A 7 -9.57 16.87 8.82
C ALA A 7 -9.18 18.28 8.31
N ALA A 8 -9.28 19.31 9.15
CA ALA A 8 -8.96 20.69 8.77
C ALA A 8 -7.53 21.14 9.19
N GLU A 9 -6.83 20.34 9.99
CA GLU A 9 -5.46 20.66 10.45
C GLU A 9 -4.35 20.00 9.62
N GLU A 10 -4.68 19.08 8.73
CA GLU A 10 -3.73 18.44 7.79
C GLU A 10 -3.83 19.00 6.37
N ASP A 11 -4.08 20.29 6.21
CA ASP A 11 -3.92 20.94 4.91
C ASP A 11 -2.42 21.10 4.61
N THR A 12 -1.78 19.95 4.35
CA THR A 12 -0.40 19.88 3.84
C THR A 12 -0.40 20.70 2.57
N SER A 13 0.27 21.85 2.61
CA SER A 13 0.26 22.82 1.54
C SER A 13 0.75 22.17 0.23
N LEU A 14 -0.15 21.79 -0.65
CA LEU A 14 0.14 21.26 -2.00
C LEU A 14 1.11 22.17 -2.76
N ARG A 15 1.18 23.45 -2.40
CA ARG A 15 2.14 24.43 -2.96
C ARG A 15 3.60 24.02 -2.73
N ALA A 16 3.90 23.27 -1.69
CA ALA A 16 5.26 22.73 -1.48
C ALA A 16 5.57 21.63 -2.50
N LEU A 17 4.57 20.83 -2.89
CA LEU A 17 4.70 19.76 -3.88
C LEU A 17 4.76 20.32 -5.31
N GLU A 18 4.04 21.40 -5.63
CA GLU A 18 4.04 22.03 -6.95
C GLU A 18 5.44 22.48 -7.43
N ARG A 19 6.36 22.73 -6.50
CA ARG A 19 7.73 23.16 -6.78
C ARG A 19 8.74 22.03 -6.87
N ARG A 20 8.31 20.80 -6.57
CA ARG A 20 9.17 19.62 -6.58
C ARG A 20 8.94 18.82 -7.85
N GLY A 21 10.02 18.42 -8.49
CA GLY A 21 9.98 17.49 -9.62
C GLY A 21 10.20 16.08 -9.12
N PHE A 22 9.13 15.30 -9.03
CA PHE A 22 9.25 13.88 -8.72
C PHE A 22 9.59 13.09 -9.98
N VAL A 23 10.45 12.09 -9.83
CA VAL A 23 10.82 11.16 -10.90
C VAL A 23 10.23 9.78 -10.59
N ALA A 24 10.10 8.95 -11.61
CA ALA A 24 9.68 7.57 -11.38
C ALA A 24 10.67 6.85 -10.46
N ALA A 25 10.17 6.03 -9.55
CA ALA A 25 11.02 5.18 -8.74
C ALA A 25 11.86 4.26 -9.63
N PRO A 26 13.10 3.93 -9.22
CA PRO A 26 13.95 3.05 -10.00
C PRO A 26 13.26 1.68 -10.20
N PRO A 27 13.44 1.05 -11.37
CA PRO A 27 12.81 -0.25 -11.63
C PRO A 27 13.36 -1.35 -10.73
N GLU A 28 14.61 -1.22 -10.31
CA GLU A 28 15.28 -2.13 -9.37
C GLU A 28 15.73 -1.29 -8.16
N PRO A 29 15.04 -1.39 -7.02
CA PRO A 29 15.44 -0.70 -5.81
C PRO A 29 16.81 -1.19 -5.35
N SER A 30 17.66 -0.27 -4.94
CA SER A 30 18.93 -0.61 -4.30
C SER A 30 18.79 -0.38 -2.81
N VAL A 31 18.66 -1.44 -2.05
CA VAL A 31 18.51 -1.41 -0.60
C VAL A 31 19.64 -2.21 0.05
N ASP A 32 20.14 -1.70 1.17
CA ASP A 32 21.03 -2.46 2.03
C ASP A 32 20.23 -3.56 2.74
N ALA A 33 20.54 -4.82 2.43
CA ALA A 33 19.82 -5.97 2.95
C ALA A 33 19.90 -6.08 4.48
N ASP A 34 21.04 -5.72 5.08
CA ASP A 34 21.21 -5.75 6.53
C ASP A 34 20.36 -4.66 7.20
N ALA A 35 20.35 -3.45 6.64
CA ALA A 35 19.51 -2.37 7.13
C ALA A 35 18.01 -2.71 7.00
N LEU A 36 17.60 -3.30 5.88
CA LEU A 36 16.24 -3.77 5.67
C LEU A 36 15.86 -4.85 6.69
N ALA A 37 16.73 -5.83 6.92
CA ALA A 37 16.49 -6.90 7.88
C ALA A 37 16.27 -6.36 9.30
N VAL A 38 17.04 -5.37 9.72
CA VAL A 38 16.92 -4.73 11.05
C VAL A 38 15.56 -4.09 11.24
N VAL A 39 15.08 -3.30 10.26
CA VAL A 39 13.77 -2.63 10.41
C VAL A 39 12.60 -3.60 10.33
N LEU A 40 12.79 -4.74 9.66
CA LEU A 40 11.77 -5.79 9.54
C LEU A 40 11.73 -6.75 10.73
N GLU A 41 12.74 -6.77 11.60
CA GLU A 41 12.85 -7.72 12.72
C GLU A 41 11.65 -7.64 13.68
N ALA A 42 11.16 -6.43 13.92
CA ALA A 42 10.03 -6.18 14.83
C ALA A 42 8.65 -6.41 14.19
N ILE A 43 8.57 -6.64 12.88
CA ILE A 43 7.31 -6.77 12.16
C ILE A 43 7.01 -8.25 11.93
N PRO A 44 5.96 -8.80 12.56
CA PRO A 44 5.68 -10.22 12.49
C PRO A 44 5.13 -10.67 11.12
N ALA A 45 5.09 -11.97 10.90
CA ALA A 45 4.36 -12.60 9.81
C ALA A 45 2.85 -12.71 10.15
N PRO A 46 1.95 -12.74 9.14
CA PRO A 46 2.23 -12.54 7.72
C PRO A 46 2.52 -11.07 7.39
N ARG A 47 3.54 -10.85 6.57
CA ARG A 47 3.86 -9.50 6.09
C ARG A 47 4.18 -9.48 4.60
N MET A 48 3.78 -8.41 3.93
CA MET A 48 4.10 -8.13 2.54
C MET A 48 4.91 -6.83 2.46
N VAL A 49 6.06 -6.87 1.82
CA VAL A 49 7.03 -5.78 1.81
C VAL A 49 7.12 -5.16 0.42
N PHE A 50 7.16 -3.82 0.40
CA PHE A 50 7.42 -3.03 -0.79
C PHE A 50 8.62 -2.11 -0.52
N VAL A 51 9.61 -2.14 -1.39
CA VAL A 51 10.76 -1.22 -1.35
C VAL A 51 10.67 -0.27 -2.53
N ASP A 52 10.66 1.03 -2.27
CA ASP A 52 10.49 2.07 -3.29
C ASP A 52 9.31 1.80 -4.23
N GLY A 53 8.21 1.26 -3.67
CA GLY A 53 7.00 0.93 -4.42
C GLY A 53 7.08 -0.35 -5.25
N ARG A 54 8.09 -1.19 -5.06
CA ARG A 54 8.23 -2.51 -5.72
C ARG A 54 8.04 -3.62 -4.69
N PHE A 55 7.27 -4.63 -5.07
CA PHE A 55 7.12 -5.82 -4.24
C PHE A 55 8.45 -6.54 -4.09
N ASP A 56 8.82 -6.84 -2.85
CA ASP A 56 10.01 -7.59 -2.48
C ASP A 56 9.59 -8.97 -1.93
N ASP A 57 9.80 -10.00 -2.75
CA ASP A 57 9.41 -11.37 -2.41
C ASP A 57 10.31 -11.96 -1.30
N ASP A 58 11.60 -11.65 -1.34
CA ASP A 58 12.58 -12.16 -0.39
C ASP A 58 12.37 -11.60 1.03
N ALA A 59 11.96 -10.34 1.14
CA ALA A 59 11.67 -9.67 2.40
C ALA A 59 10.25 -9.98 2.94
N SER A 60 9.35 -10.47 2.07
CA SER A 60 7.97 -10.79 2.43
C SER A 60 7.87 -12.16 3.10
N LEU A 61 6.93 -12.30 4.02
CA LEU A 61 6.64 -13.56 4.73
C LEU A 61 5.14 -13.85 4.61
N LEU A 62 4.74 -14.50 3.53
CA LEU A 62 3.34 -14.84 3.24
C LEU A 62 3.04 -16.33 3.35
N ASP A 63 4.01 -17.12 3.78
CA ASP A 63 3.80 -18.55 4.00
C ASP A 63 2.83 -18.79 5.15
N GLY A 64 1.95 -19.79 4.97
CA GLY A 64 1.02 -20.18 6.02
C GLY A 64 -0.17 -19.22 6.22
N LEU A 65 -0.53 -18.43 5.21
CA LEU A 65 -1.78 -17.67 5.24
C LEU A 65 -2.96 -18.58 5.56
N PRO A 66 -3.91 -18.13 6.39
CA PRO A 66 -5.08 -18.95 6.72
C PRO A 66 -5.93 -19.23 5.48
N ASN A 67 -6.61 -20.39 5.50
CA ASN A 67 -7.53 -20.74 4.43
C ASN A 67 -8.58 -19.65 4.24
N GLY A 68 -8.77 -19.24 2.99
CA GLY A 68 -9.74 -18.19 2.62
C GLY A 68 -9.18 -16.78 2.64
N LEU A 69 -7.89 -16.62 2.93
CA LEU A 69 -7.15 -15.37 2.73
C LEU A 69 -6.16 -15.53 1.57
N GLU A 70 -6.31 -14.71 0.55
CA GLU A 70 -5.40 -14.59 -0.58
C GLU A 70 -4.75 -13.21 -0.54
N VAL A 71 -3.43 -13.15 -0.67
CA VAL A 71 -2.63 -11.91 -0.72
C VAL A 71 -1.68 -12.01 -1.89
N LEU A 72 -1.81 -11.11 -2.85
CA LEU A 72 -1.02 -11.12 -4.09
C LEU A 72 -0.48 -9.72 -4.40
N PRO A 73 0.73 -9.59 -4.99
CA PRO A 73 1.16 -8.32 -5.55
C PRO A 73 0.30 -7.96 -6.77
N LEU A 74 -0.05 -6.69 -6.89
CA LEU A 74 -0.89 -6.20 -7.97
C LEU A 74 -0.24 -6.48 -9.33
N SER A 75 1.07 -6.30 -9.46
CA SER A 75 1.81 -6.60 -10.69
C SER A 75 1.62 -8.04 -11.16
N ARG A 76 1.52 -8.99 -10.24
CA ARG A 76 1.22 -10.39 -10.57
C ARG A 76 -0.20 -10.55 -11.10
N VAL A 77 -1.16 -9.93 -10.42
CA VAL A 77 -2.57 -9.96 -10.85
C VAL A 77 -2.76 -9.31 -12.22
N LEU A 78 -2.02 -8.24 -12.52
CA LEU A 78 -2.06 -7.58 -13.84
C LEU A 78 -1.47 -8.45 -14.94
N ARG A 79 -0.45 -9.25 -14.65
CA ARG A 79 0.18 -10.15 -15.64
C ARG A 79 -0.60 -11.45 -15.87
N GLU A 80 -1.14 -12.03 -14.79
CA GLU A 80 -1.68 -13.39 -14.77
C GLU A 80 -3.20 -13.43 -14.53
N GLY A 81 -3.77 -12.30 -14.11
CA GLY A 81 -5.15 -12.18 -13.70
C GLY A 81 -6.15 -12.25 -14.84
N THR A 82 -7.40 -12.44 -14.48
CA THR A 82 -8.52 -12.43 -15.42
C THR A 82 -8.96 -11.00 -15.74
N PRO A 83 -9.72 -10.78 -16.85
CA PRO A 83 -10.34 -9.48 -17.11
C PRO A 83 -11.21 -8.94 -15.96
N ARG A 84 -11.75 -9.84 -15.11
CA ARG A 84 -12.53 -9.45 -13.94
C ARG A 84 -11.65 -8.77 -12.87
N ASP A 85 -10.43 -9.26 -12.69
CA ASP A 85 -9.46 -8.67 -11.76
C ASP A 85 -9.05 -7.28 -12.23
N ALA A 86 -8.85 -7.10 -13.53
CA ALA A 86 -8.54 -5.81 -14.13
C ALA A 86 -9.70 -4.80 -14.05
N ASN A 87 -10.97 -5.25 -14.12
CA ASN A 87 -12.13 -4.37 -14.08
C ASN A 87 -12.27 -3.59 -12.76
N VAL A 88 -11.82 -4.17 -11.64
CA VAL A 88 -11.86 -3.49 -10.35
C VAL A 88 -10.91 -2.29 -10.33
N LEU A 89 -9.86 -2.33 -11.15
CA LEU A 89 -8.87 -1.25 -11.29
C LEU A 89 -9.34 -0.13 -12.22
N GLN A 90 -10.40 -0.37 -13.01
CA GLN A 90 -10.91 0.60 -14.00
C GLN A 90 -11.82 1.67 -13.41
N ARG A 91 -11.90 1.80 -12.09
CA ARG A 91 -12.71 2.85 -11.47
C ARG A 91 -12.22 4.22 -11.92
N ARG A 92 -13.11 4.98 -12.53
CA ARG A 92 -12.81 6.33 -12.99
C ARG A 92 -13.04 7.31 -11.84
N TYR A 93 -12.07 8.15 -11.62
CA TYR A 93 -12.16 9.31 -10.75
C TYR A 93 -12.54 10.51 -11.62
N ALA A 94 -13.61 11.20 -11.30
CA ALA A 94 -14.17 12.25 -12.14
C ALA A 94 -14.10 13.65 -11.52
N GLY A 95 -13.65 13.78 -10.28
CA GLY A 95 -13.57 15.04 -9.55
C GLY A 95 -12.25 15.78 -9.81
N ALA A 96 -12.32 17.10 -9.97
CA ALA A 96 -11.12 17.94 -10.04
C ALA A 96 -10.30 17.90 -8.74
N ASP A 97 -10.94 17.53 -7.64
CA ASP A 97 -10.33 17.43 -6.31
C ASP A 97 -9.62 16.08 -6.08
N GLU A 98 -9.69 15.17 -7.07
CA GLU A 98 -9.12 13.80 -6.99
C GLU A 98 -7.80 13.68 -7.76
N VAL A 99 -6.99 14.73 -7.83
CA VAL A 99 -5.74 14.77 -8.61
C VAL A 99 -4.81 13.61 -8.27
N PHE A 100 -4.64 13.30 -6.98
CA PHE A 100 -3.79 12.18 -6.56
C PHE A 100 -4.37 10.82 -6.94
N ALA A 101 -5.68 10.65 -6.89
CA ALA A 101 -6.33 9.41 -7.33
C ALA A 101 -6.24 9.22 -8.84
N VAL A 102 -6.35 10.31 -9.62
CA VAL A 102 -6.15 10.30 -11.08
C VAL A 102 -4.69 9.96 -11.43
N ALA A 103 -3.72 10.59 -10.75
CA ALA A 103 -2.31 10.30 -10.93
C ALA A 103 -2.00 8.85 -10.58
N ASN A 104 -2.52 8.35 -9.45
CA ASN A 104 -2.37 6.95 -9.06
C ASN A 104 -2.97 6.00 -10.11
N ALA A 105 -4.16 6.30 -10.63
CA ALA A 105 -4.78 5.47 -11.66
C ALA A 105 -3.96 5.38 -12.96
N ALA A 106 -3.16 6.40 -13.25
CA ALA A 106 -2.32 6.44 -14.44
C ALA A 106 -0.93 5.84 -14.24
N LEU A 107 -0.40 5.89 -13.02
CA LEU A 107 1.01 5.62 -12.73
C LEU A 107 1.24 4.39 -11.84
N ALA A 108 0.20 3.88 -11.15
CA ALA A 108 0.36 2.73 -10.28
C ALA A 108 0.58 1.44 -11.08
N GLU A 109 1.72 0.82 -10.87
CA GLU A 109 2.11 -0.48 -11.45
C GLU A 109 2.13 -1.58 -10.41
N GLU A 110 2.09 -1.20 -9.11
CA GLU A 110 2.24 -2.12 -7.99
C GLU A 110 1.25 -1.80 -6.88
N GLY A 111 1.13 -2.72 -5.94
CA GLY A 111 0.28 -2.65 -4.76
C GLY A 111 -0.10 -4.04 -4.28
N VAL A 112 -1.11 -4.13 -3.45
CA VAL A 112 -1.59 -5.41 -2.93
C VAL A 112 -3.02 -5.69 -3.36
N VAL A 113 -3.31 -6.96 -3.68
CA VAL A 113 -4.65 -7.50 -3.86
C VAL A 113 -4.91 -8.48 -2.74
N ILE A 114 -5.89 -8.17 -1.90
CA ILE A 114 -6.28 -8.98 -0.76
C ILE A 114 -7.72 -9.46 -1.00
N ARG A 115 -7.94 -10.75 -0.83
CA ARG A 115 -9.26 -11.35 -0.87
C ARG A 115 -9.47 -12.23 0.33
N ALA A 116 -10.55 -12.01 1.08
CA ALA A 116 -10.94 -12.89 2.17
C ALA A 116 -12.38 -13.36 1.99
N ASP A 117 -12.61 -14.66 2.11
CA ASP A 117 -13.94 -15.28 1.97
C ASP A 117 -14.57 -15.69 3.31
N ARG A 118 -13.85 -15.47 4.43
CA ARG A 118 -14.27 -15.78 5.79
C ARG A 118 -13.52 -14.94 6.82
N ASP A 119 -13.88 -15.09 8.07
CA ASP A 119 -13.10 -14.56 9.20
C ASP A 119 -11.73 -15.26 9.24
N THR A 120 -10.66 -14.47 9.13
CA THR A 120 -9.30 -15.00 9.08
C THR A 120 -8.62 -14.96 10.44
N ALA A 121 -9.16 -14.20 11.40
CA ALA A 121 -8.56 -13.97 12.73
C ALA A 121 -7.05 -13.63 12.66
N THR A 122 -6.61 -13.04 11.56
CA THR A 122 -5.20 -12.77 11.23
C THR A 122 -5.01 -11.27 11.04
N THR A 123 -3.88 -10.76 11.51
CA THR A 123 -3.40 -9.43 11.17
C THR A 123 -2.37 -9.56 10.05
N LEU A 124 -2.62 -8.92 8.92
CA LEU A 124 -1.66 -8.81 7.82
C LEU A 124 -0.91 -7.49 7.94
N HIS A 125 0.41 -7.55 7.84
CA HIS A 125 1.28 -6.37 7.85
C HIS A 125 1.68 -6.00 6.43
N LEU A 126 1.36 -4.77 6.01
CA LEU A 126 1.85 -4.16 4.78
C LEU A 126 3.00 -3.23 5.13
N VAL A 127 4.16 -3.45 4.55
CA VAL A 127 5.38 -2.70 4.89
C VAL A 127 5.86 -1.95 3.67
N PHE A 128 5.92 -0.65 3.78
CA PHE A 128 6.37 0.26 2.73
C PHE A 128 7.69 0.89 3.18
N VAL A 129 8.76 0.59 2.47
CA VAL A 129 10.11 1.04 2.80
C VAL A 129 10.61 1.99 1.74
N ALA A 130 10.96 3.21 2.14
CA ALA A 130 11.72 4.13 1.30
C ALA A 130 13.22 3.86 1.50
N SER A 131 13.93 3.52 0.42
CA SER A 131 15.38 3.32 0.49
C SER A 131 16.11 4.65 0.60
N ALA A 132 17.32 4.64 1.13
CA ALA A 132 18.16 5.83 1.22
C ALA A 132 18.52 6.43 -0.15
N THR A 133 18.35 5.66 -1.23
CA THR A 133 18.69 6.06 -2.61
C THR A 133 17.50 6.55 -3.42
N ALA A 134 16.27 6.44 -2.88
CA ALA A 134 15.04 6.84 -3.59
C ALA A 134 15.01 8.34 -3.95
N GLY A 135 15.58 9.20 -3.10
CA GLY A 135 15.65 10.64 -3.37
C GLY A 135 14.29 11.29 -3.53
N ASP A 136 14.07 12.00 -4.65
CA ASP A 136 12.79 12.61 -5.02
C ASP A 136 11.90 11.67 -5.87
N ALA A 137 11.89 10.38 -5.59
CA ALA A 137 11.06 9.42 -6.30
C ALA A 137 9.57 9.61 -5.99
N GLY A 138 8.74 9.46 -7.01
CA GLY A 138 7.28 9.36 -6.87
C GLY A 138 6.86 7.90 -6.93
N VAL A 139 6.31 7.39 -5.84
CA VAL A 139 5.77 6.04 -5.72
C VAL A 139 4.26 6.09 -5.75
N HIS A 140 3.64 5.29 -6.61
CA HIS A 140 2.20 5.19 -6.72
C HIS A 140 1.79 3.73 -6.52
N LEU A 141 1.11 3.44 -5.41
CA LEU A 141 0.63 2.11 -5.09
C LEU A 141 -0.90 2.06 -5.09
N ARG A 142 -1.44 0.98 -5.57
CA ARG A 142 -2.89 0.78 -5.62
C ARG A 142 -3.28 -0.53 -4.97
N HIS A 143 -4.07 -0.43 -3.91
CA HIS A 143 -4.48 -1.56 -3.11
C HIS A 143 -5.93 -1.93 -3.40
N LEU A 144 -6.22 -3.22 -3.39
CA LEU A 144 -7.55 -3.78 -3.55
C LEU A 144 -7.83 -4.74 -2.40
N VAL A 145 -8.84 -4.44 -1.60
CA VAL A 145 -9.31 -5.29 -0.51
C VAL A 145 -10.74 -5.73 -0.81
N ASP A 146 -10.95 -7.02 -1.06
CA ASP A 146 -12.26 -7.63 -1.31
C ASP A 146 -12.59 -8.62 -0.19
N LEU A 147 -13.42 -8.19 0.75
CA LEU A 147 -13.89 -9.02 1.85
C LEU A 147 -15.31 -9.51 1.54
N ARG A 148 -15.48 -10.83 1.42
CA ARG A 148 -16.77 -11.47 1.22
C ARG A 148 -17.67 -11.37 2.45
N ASN A 149 -18.90 -11.85 2.33
CA ASN A 149 -19.85 -11.86 3.44
C ASN A 149 -19.25 -12.55 4.67
N ASP A 150 -19.42 -11.93 5.83
CA ASP A 150 -18.93 -12.41 7.13
C ASP A 150 -17.40 -12.53 7.24
N ALA A 151 -16.64 -12.07 6.24
CA ALA A 151 -15.18 -12.03 6.30
C ALA A 151 -14.69 -10.92 7.22
N SER A 152 -13.58 -11.16 7.89
CA SER A 152 -12.88 -10.14 8.65
C SER A 152 -11.37 -10.21 8.42
N LEU A 153 -10.71 -9.06 8.43
CA LEU A 153 -9.28 -8.91 8.30
C LEU A 153 -8.80 -7.69 9.07
N ALA A 154 -7.71 -7.83 9.79
CA ALA A 154 -6.96 -6.71 10.35
C ALA A 154 -5.76 -6.42 9.46
N LEU A 155 -5.57 -5.15 9.08
CA LEU A 155 -4.41 -4.65 8.35
C LEU A 155 -3.61 -3.72 9.25
N VAL A 156 -2.28 -3.81 9.19
CA VAL A 156 -1.38 -2.83 9.80
C VAL A 156 -0.42 -2.36 8.72
N GLU A 157 -0.44 -1.08 8.44
CA GLU A 157 0.49 -0.45 7.52
C GLU A 157 1.69 0.11 8.27
N HIS A 158 2.88 -0.19 7.77
CA HIS A 158 4.15 0.32 8.27
C HIS A 158 4.81 1.16 7.18
N HIS A 159 5.07 2.42 7.45
CA HIS A 159 5.78 3.33 6.57
C HIS A 159 7.16 3.62 7.18
N LEU A 160 8.20 3.10 6.54
CA LEU A 160 9.58 3.11 7.05
C LEU A 160 10.50 3.83 6.05
N ALA A 161 11.54 4.47 6.56
CA ALA A 161 12.58 5.07 5.75
C ALA A 161 13.95 4.60 6.23
N LEU A 162 14.82 4.17 5.31
CA LEU A 162 16.21 3.78 5.60
C LEU A 162 17.20 4.94 5.46
N GLY A 163 16.69 6.16 5.36
CA GLY A 163 17.48 7.38 5.20
C GLY A 163 16.57 8.61 5.11
N GLU A 164 17.10 9.72 4.60
CA GLU A 164 16.28 10.90 4.33
C GLU A 164 15.29 10.59 3.19
N ASP A 165 14.02 10.39 3.54
CA ASP A 165 12.94 10.25 2.57
C ASP A 165 12.46 11.64 2.14
N ARG A 166 12.61 11.93 0.84
CA ARG A 166 12.07 13.12 0.20
C ARG A 166 11.09 12.76 -0.90
N GLY A 167 10.75 11.48 -1.00
CA GLY A 167 9.85 10.96 -1.99
C GLY A 167 8.40 11.43 -1.83
N LEU A 168 7.59 11.08 -2.79
CA LEU A 168 6.14 11.17 -2.75
C LEU A 168 5.58 9.76 -2.75
N ALA A 169 4.94 9.36 -1.66
CA ALA A 169 4.15 8.13 -1.62
C ALA A 169 2.67 8.47 -1.81
N ASN A 170 2.08 7.92 -2.87
CA ASN A 170 0.67 8.09 -3.20
C ASN A 170 -0.01 6.72 -3.23
N HIS A 171 -0.66 6.37 -2.14
CA HIS A 171 -1.39 5.12 -1.99
C HIS A 171 -2.87 5.36 -2.19
N VAL A 172 -3.51 4.51 -2.99
CA VAL A 172 -4.96 4.52 -3.18
C VAL A 172 -5.50 3.13 -2.90
N GLU A 173 -6.42 3.04 -1.96
CA GLU A 173 -7.07 1.81 -1.58
C GLU A 173 -8.50 1.73 -2.10
N HIS A 174 -8.87 0.56 -2.59
CA HIS A 174 -10.24 0.19 -2.94
C HIS A 174 -10.71 -0.93 -2.04
N VAL A 175 -11.61 -0.59 -1.12
CA VAL A 175 -12.19 -1.58 -0.19
C VAL A 175 -13.59 -1.94 -0.64
N HIS A 176 -13.84 -3.23 -0.85
CA HIS A 176 -15.14 -3.80 -1.07
C HIS A 176 -15.51 -4.69 0.11
N LEU A 177 -16.59 -4.35 0.80
CA LEU A 177 -17.09 -5.09 1.96
C LEU A 177 -18.40 -5.77 1.62
N GLY A 178 -18.44 -7.09 1.75
CA GLY A 178 -19.65 -7.89 1.72
C GLY A 178 -20.52 -7.63 2.96
N GLN A 179 -21.65 -8.30 3.03
CA GLN A 179 -22.56 -8.17 4.17
C GLN A 179 -21.87 -8.66 5.46
N ARG A 180 -21.91 -7.87 6.52
CA ARG A 180 -21.27 -8.11 7.82
C ARG A 180 -19.75 -8.29 7.77
N ALA A 181 -19.11 -7.99 6.65
CA ALA A 181 -17.66 -7.97 6.57
C ALA A 181 -17.07 -6.82 7.40
N ARG A 182 -15.85 -7.02 7.92
CA ARG A 182 -15.16 -6.04 8.75
C ARG A 182 -13.70 -5.93 8.32
N ALA A 183 -13.28 -4.72 8.00
CA ALA A 183 -11.88 -4.37 7.86
C ALA A 183 -11.49 -3.47 9.04
N GLY A 184 -10.40 -3.81 9.72
CA GLY A 184 -9.75 -2.95 10.69
C GLY A 184 -8.38 -2.56 10.12
N GLU A 185 -8.09 -1.26 10.05
CA GLU A 185 -6.82 -0.74 9.58
C GLU A 185 -6.18 0.10 10.66
N ILE A 186 -4.87 -0.04 10.84
CA ILE A 186 -4.05 0.76 11.74
C ILE A 186 -2.81 1.16 10.96
N ALA A 187 -2.62 2.45 10.73
CA ALA A 187 -1.35 2.97 10.20
C ALA A 187 -0.36 3.11 11.37
N ALA A 188 0.76 2.42 11.29
CA ALA A 188 1.87 2.53 12.20
C ALA A 188 3.05 3.17 11.46
N GLY A 189 3.40 4.39 11.77
CA GLY A 189 4.53 5.11 11.20
C GLY A 189 5.20 5.93 12.28
N GLU A 190 6.46 5.61 12.59
CA GLU A 190 7.41 6.56 13.12
C GLU A 190 8.64 6.53 12.24
N PRO A 191 9.15 7.70 11.79
CA PRO A 191 10.46 7.74 11.17
C PRO A 191 11.50 7.35 12.22
N VAL A 192 12.30 6.36 11.91
CA VAL A 192 13.49 5.99 12.70
C VAL A 192 14.63 6.94 12.33
#